data_4f67d41a57d5b788be8947eb3ebcf57c
#
_entry.id   4f67d41a57d5b788be8947eb3ebcf57c
#
_cell.length_a   1.000
_cell.length_b   1.000
_cell.length_c   1.000
_cell.angle_alpha   90.00
_cell.angle_beta   90.00
_cell.angle_gamma   90.00
#
_symmetry.space_group_name_H-M   'P 1'
#
loop_
_entity.id
_entity.type
_entity.pdbx_description
1 polymer ?
#
loop_
_entity_poly.entity_id
_entity_poly.type
_entity_poly.pdbx_seq_one_letter_code
_entity_poly.pdbx_strand_id
1 'polypeptide(L)'
;MKIVLMGYMASGKSAVGKVFAEALNVQFVDLDSFIEEREQLSIAQIFELKGEIYFRKIEGLYLQELFNSRESYVISLGGGTPCYGNNMDFIENKSTSFYLKASIDTIFERLKNETSQRPLVAAIGTENLKEYIAKHLFERAPYYERAYHTILVNNKNLAQIVDEILLLR
;
A
#
# COMPACT_ATOMS: atom_id res chain seq x y z
N MET A 1 -17.61 -7.58 -1.86
CA MET A 1 -16.30 -8.17 -1.45
C MET A 1 -15.27 -7.07 -1.38
N LYS A 2 -14.47 -7.01 -0.31
CA LYS A 2 -13.35 -6.06 -0.18
C LYS A 2 -12.07 -6.85 0.00
N ILE A 3 -11.12 -6.61 -0.87
CA ILE A 3 -9.76 -7.17 -0.77
C ILE A 3 -8.78 -6.03 -0.65
N VAL A 4 -7.86 -6.14 0.29
CA VAL A 4 -6.88 -5.09 0.58
C VAL A 4 -5.47 -5.61 0.38
N LEU A 5 -4.67 -4.89 -0.38
CA LEU A 5 -3.24 -5.10 -0.52
C LEU A 5 -2.48 -4.07 0.32
N MET A 6 -1.68 -4.54 1.24
CA MET A 6 -0.83 -3.71 2.09
C MET A 6 0.63 -4.13 2.02
N GLY A 7 1.52 -3.26 2.45
CA GLY A 7 2.95 -3.49 2.45
C GLY A 7 3.73 -2.20 2.21
N TYR A 8 5.03 -2.29 2.29
CA TYR A 8 5.92 -1.15 2.15
C TYR A 8 5.91 -0.57 0.71
N MET A 9 6.41 0.67 0.55
CA MET A 9 6.60 1.22 -0.79
C MET A 9 7.47 0.29 -1.64
N ALA A 10 7.26 0.27 -2.95
CA ALA A 10 7.92 -0.62 -3.91
C ALA A 10 7.71 -2.14 -3.67
N SER A 11 6.78 -2.56 -2.81
CA SER A 11 6.42 -3.99 -2.67
C SER A 11 5.59 -4.53 -3.84
N GLY A 12 5.08 -3.66 -4.72
CA GLY A 12 4.36 -4.05 -5.94
C GLY A 12 2.83 -4.04 -5.83
N LYS A 13 2.27 -3.46 -4.77
CA LYS A 13 0.80 -3.46 -4.51
C LYS A 13 -0.04 -3.02 -5.69
N SER A 14 0.27 -1.87 -6.29
CA SER A 14 -0.55 -1.32 -7.38
C SER A 14 -0.47 -2.18 -8.65
N ALA A 15 0.70 -2.75 -8.97
CA ALA A 15 0.86 -3.64 -10.11
C ALA A 15 0.10 -4.97 -9.89
N VAL A 16 0.30 -5.59 -8.72
CA VAL A 16 -0.41 -6.82 -8.32
C VAL A 16 -1.92 -6.57 -8.27
N GLY A 17 -2.33 -5.46 -7.67
CA GLY A 17 -3.75 -5.12 -7.49
C GLY A 17 -4.52 -4.97 -8.80
N LYS A 18 -3.91 -4.35 -9.81
CA LYS A 18 -4.54 -4.21 -11.13
C LYS A 18 -4.80 -5.56 -11.79
N VAL A 19 -3.78 -6.41 -11.88
CA VAL A 19 -3.92 -7.74 -12.49
C VAL A 19 -4.85 -8.65 -11.69
N PHE A 20 -4.78 -8.58 -10.37
CA PHE A 20 -5.65 -9.35 -9.50
C PHE A 20 -7.12 -8.91 -9.59
N ALA A 21 -7.39 -7.61 -9.66
CA ALA A 21 -8.75 -7.08 -9.84
C ALA A 21 -9.35 -7.49 -11.20
N GLU A 22 -8.52 -7.46 -12.25
CA GLU A 22 -8.91 -7.92 -13.58
C GLU A 22 -9.27 -9.42 -13.56
N ALA A 23 -8.44 -10.26 -12.94
CA ALA A 23 -8.70 -11.71 -12.79
C ALA A 23 -9.99 -12.00 -12.02
N LEU A 24 -10.41 -11.11 -11.11
CA LEU A 24 -11.66 -11.22 -10.34
C LEU A 24 -12.86 -10.54 -11.00
N ASN A 25 -12.65 -9.82 -12.10
CA ASN A 25 -13.66 -8.97 -12.72
C ASN A 25 -14.30 -7.97 -11.72
N VAL A 26 -13.45 -7.32 -10.92
CA VAL A 26 -13.84 -6.26 -9.96
C VAL A 26 -13.02 -5.01 -10.19
N GLN A 27 -13.43 -3.90 -9.58
CA GLN A 27 -12.69 -2.63 -9.70
C GLN A 27 -11.40 -2.66 -8.87
N PHE A 28 -10.33 -2.08 -9.44
CA PHE A 28 -9.11 -1.76 -8.72
C PHE A 28 -9.16 -0.31 -8.24
N VAL A 29 -8.79 -0.09 -6.99
CA VAL A 29 -8.65 1.25 -6.39
C VAL A 29 -7.28 1.37 -5.75
N ASP A 30 -6.50 2.36 -6.17
CA ASP A 30 -5.33 2.83 -5.44
C ASP A 30 -5.79 3.95 -4.50
N LEU A 31 -5.62 3.77 -3.20
CA LEU A 31 -6.16 4.70 -2.20
C LEU A 31 -5.53 6.09 -2.32
N ASP A 32 -4.23 6.18 -2.61
CA ASP A 32 -3.56 7.47 -2.79
C ASP A 32 -4.14 8.22 -4.00
N SER A 33 -4.32 7.53 -5.12
CA SER A 33 -4.97 8.11 -6.31
C SER A 33 -6.43 8.51 -6.06
N PHE A 34 -7.16 7.72 -5.30
CA PHE A 34 -8.54 8.02 -4.91
C PHE A 34 -8.62 9.29 -4.06
N ILE A 35 -7.68 9.47 -3.12
CA ILE A 35 -7.56 10.69 -2.31
C ILE A 35 -7.25 11.90 -3.19
N GLU A 36 -6.27 11.78 -4.09
CA GLU A 36 -5.89 12.86 -5.01
C GLU A 36 -7.06 13.31 -5.89
N GLU A 37 -7.85 12.36 -6.40
CA GLU A 37 -9.05 12.67 -7.19
C GLU A 37 -10.10 13.40 -6.36
N ARG A 38 -10.34 12.99 -5.12
CA ARG A 38 -11.33 13.61 -4.23
C ARG A 38 -10.92 15.00 -3.76
N GLU A 39 -9.65 15.18 -3.43
CA GLU A 39 -9.12 16.43 -2.90
C GLU A 39 -8.72 17.42 -4.01
N GLN A 40 -8.62 16.98 -5.27
CA GLN A 40 -8.12 17.75 -6.41
C GLN A 40 -6.71 18.33 -6.16
N LEU A 41 -5.91 17.61 -5.37
CA LEU A 41 -4.54 17.94 -4.99
C LEU A 41 -3.71 16.65 -4.98
N SER A 42 -2.44 16.73 -5.34
CA SER A 42 -1.53 15.61 -5.13
C SER A 42 -1.29 15.35 -3.64
N ILE A 43 -0.90 14.12 -3.29
CA ILE A 43 -0.54 13.79 -1.90
C ILE A 43 0.51 14.77 -1.36
N ALA A 44 1.53 15.11 -2.15
CA ALA A 44 2.56 16.08 -1.76
C ALA A 44 1.96 17.48 -1.46
N GLN A 45 1.04 17.95 -2.29
CA GLN A 45 0.34 19.22 -2.05
C GLN A 45 -0.55 19.19 -0.81
N ILE A 46 -1.21 18.07 -0.54
CA ILE A 46 -2.01 17.89 0.68
C ILE A 46 -1.11 18.01 1.92
N PHE A 47 0.04 17.34 1.93
CA PHE A 47 1.01 17.43 3.02
C PHE A 47 1.54 18.85 3.20
N GLU A 48 1.88 19.53 2.11
CA GLU A 48 2.41 20.90 2.14
C GLU A 48 1.37 21.92 2.61
N LEU A 49 0.16 21.86 2.07
CA LEU A 49 -0.87 22.88 2.31
C LEU A 49 -1.72 22.63 3.56
N LYS A 50 -1.95 21.35 3.90
CA LYS A 50 -2.90 20.97 4.95
C LYS A 50 -2.27 20.14 6.08
N GLY A 51 -1.06 19.62 5.86
CA GLY A 51 -0.27 18.87 6.85
C GLY A 51 -0.64 17.41 7.00
N GLU A 52 0.19 16.68 7.74
CA GLU A 52 0.05 15.23 7.93
C GLU A 52 -1.23 14.85 8.68
N ILE A 53 -1.59 15.59 9.73
CA ILE A 53 -2.79 15.30 10.55
C ILE A 53 -4.05 15.31 9.67
N TYR A 54 -4.18 16.30 8.79
CA TYR A 54 -5.27 16.38 7.84
C TYR A 54 -5.28 15.19 6.89
N PHE A 55 -4.11 14.88 6.28
CA PHE A 55 -3.98 13.75 5.37
C PHE A 55 -4.41 12.44 6.04
N ARG A 56 -3.93 12.13 7.25
CA ARG A 56 -4.28 10.91 7.96
C ARG A 56 -5.77 10.82 8.30
N LYS A 57 -6.38 11.96 8.59
CA LYS A 57 -7.84 12.02 8.82
C LYS A 57 -8.61 11.66 7.55
N ILE A 58 -8.30 12.28 6.43
CA ILE A 58 -9.02 12.02 5.17
C ILE A 58 -8.70 10.62 4.61
N GLU A 59 -7.47 10.13 4.75
CA GLU A 59 -7.07 8.78 4.39
C GLU A 59 -7.98 7.75 5.08
N GLY A 60 -8.19 7.86 6.39
CA GLY A 60 -9.10 7.01 7.14
C GLY A 60 -10.57 7.15 6.70
N LEU A 61 -11.04 8.37 6.43
CA LEU A 61 -12.40 8.62 5.97
C LEU A 61 -12.67 7.98 4.60
N TYR A 62 -11.79 8.16 3.64
CA TYR A 62 -11.95 7.60 2.31
C TYR A 62 -11.80 6.08 2.28
N LEU A 63 -10.92 5.52 3.13
CA LEU A 63 -10.88 4.07 3.32
C LEU A 63 -12.21 3.52 3.83
N GLN A 64 -12.82 4.17 4.81
CA GLN A 64 -14.14 3.78 5.33
C GLN A 64 -15.25 3.95 4.28
N GLU A 65 -15.20 4.98 3.45
CA GLU A 65 -16.13 5.17 2.32
C GLU A 65 -16.08 3.97 1.38
N LEU A 66 -14.88 3.55 0.98
CA LEU A 66 -14.68 2.38 0.13
C LEU A 66 -15.21 1.09 0.77
N PHE A 67 -15.00 0.90 2.08
CA PHE A 67 -15.51 -0.27 2.78
C PHE A 67 -17.04 -0.29 2.92
N ASN A 68 -17.66 0.86 3.06
CA ASN A 68 -19.12 0.98 3.18
C ASN A 68 -19.86 0.95 1.83
N SER A 69 -19.13 1.08 0.71
CA SER A 69 -19.70 0.92 -0.63
C SER A 69 -20.24 -0.50 -0.84
N ARG A 70 -21.28 -0.63 -1.67
CA ARG A 70 -21.81 -1.95 -2.10
C ARG A 70 -20.95 -2.63 -3.15
N GLU A 71 -20.08 -1.88 -3.82
CA GLU A 71 -19.19 -2.39 -4.86
C GLU A 71 -18.12 -3.34 -4.31
N SER A 72 -17.62 -4.21 -5.16
CA SER A 72 -16.48 -5.08 -4.86
C SER A 72 -15.20 -4.42 -5.36
N TYR A 73 -14.17 -4.37 -4.49
CA TYR A 73 -12.88 -3.72 -4.79
C TYR A 73 -11.70 -4.60 -4.45
N VAL A 74 -10.62 -4.46 -5.24
CA VAL A 74 -9.25 -4.68 -4.80
C VAL A 74 -8.65 -3.31 -4.52
N ILE A 75 -8.27 -3.06 -3.27
CA ILE A 75 -7.77 -1.77 -2.78
C ILE A 75 -6.28 -1.89 -2.47
N SER A 76 -5.44 -1.07 -3.13
CA SER A 76 -4.03 -0.88 -2.79
C SER A 76 -3.90 0.27 -1.80
N LEU A 77 -3.33 0.00 -0.64
CA LEU A 77 -3.13 1.02 0.40
C LEU A 77 -1.80 1.77 0.25
N GLY A 78 -1.78 3.02 0.69
CA GLY A 78 -0.54 3.70 1.01
C GLY A 78 0.25 2.94 2.08
N GLY A 79 1.58 2.99 2.03
CA GLY A 79 2.42 2.23 2.97
C GLY A 79 2.21 2.60 4.45
N GLY A 80 1.75 3.80 4.73
CA GLY A 80 1.43 4.24 6.10
C GLY A 80 -0.01 3.98 6.55
N THR A 81 -0.92 3.74 5.62
CA THR A 81 -2.36 3.65 5.93
C THR A 81 -2.71 2.70 7.09
N PRO A 82 -2.16 1.46 7.16
CA PRO A 82 -2.46 0.55 8.27
C PRO A 82 -1.94 1.02 9.63
N CYS A 83 -0.95 1.92 9.64
CA CYS A 83 -0.22 2.32 10.84
C CYS A 83 -0.89 3.46 11.61
N TYR A 84 -1.92 4.08 11.08
CA TYR A 84 -2.54 5.27 11.68
C TYR A 84 -3.98 5.04 12.12
N GLY A 85 -4.32 5.65 13.25
CA GLY A 85 -5.65 5.56 13.84
C GLY A 85 -6.09 4.11 14.08
N ASN A 86 -7.33 3.83 13.74
CA ASN A 86 -7.92 2.49 13.81
C ASN A 86 -8.06 1.82 12.43
N ASN A 87 -7.30 2.27 11.44
CA ASN A 87 -7.40 1.75 10.07
C ASN A 87 -7.16 0.24 10.02
N MET A 88 -6.17 -0.27 10.77
CA MET A 88 -5.89 -1.71 10.77
C MET A 88 -7.05 -2.53 11.32
N ASP A 89 -7.73 -2.05 12.36
CA ASP A 89 -8.92 -2.71 12.93
C ASP A 89 -10.07 -2.75 11.91
N PHE A 90 -10.25 -1.68 11.14
CA PHE A 90 -11.22 -1.68 10.02
C PHE A 90 -10.85 -2.67 8.93
N ILE A 91 -9.58 -2.72 8.55
CA ILE A 91 -9.07 -3.63 7.51
C ILE A 91 -9.33 -5.09 7.93
N GLU A 92 -8.97 -5.46 9.15
CA GLU A 92 -9.19 -6.83 9.67
C GLU A 92 -10.66 -7.22 9.70
N ASN A 93 -11.53 -6.31 10.12
CA ASN A 93 -12.95 -6.62 10.30
C ASN A 93 -13.78 -6.54 9.00
N LYS A 94 -13.31 -5.84 7.98
CA LYS A 94 -14.10 -5.49 6.79
C LYS A 94 -13.56 -6.02 5.48
N SER A 95 -12.38 -6.67 5.48
CA SER A 95 -11.74 -7.11 4.25
C SER A 95 -10.96 -8.41 4.41
N THR A 96 -10.68 -9.06 3.28
CA THR A 96 -9.59 -10.05 3.19
C THR A 96 -8.32 -9.30 2.82
N SER A 97 -7.36 -9.25 3.72
CA SER A 97 -6.13 -8.46 3.54
C SER A 97 -4.92 -9.33 3.23
N PHE A 98 -4.07 -8.85 2.32
CA PHE A 98 -2.84 -9.48 1.90
C PHE A 98 -1.66 -8.53 2.14
N TYR A 99 -0.71 -8.99 2.92
CA TYR A 99 0.57 -8.31 3.10
C TYR A 99 1.56 -8.77 2.02
N LEU A 100 1.92 -7.90 1.10
CA LEU A 100 2.98 -8.13 0.13
C LEU A 100 4.34 -7.86 0.79
N LYS A 101 4.93 -8.92 1.35
CA LYS A 101 6.18 -8.85 2.14
C LYS A 101 7.38 -8.95 1.21
N ALA A 102 8.09 -7.83 1.05
CA ALA A 102 9.37 -7.74 0.36
C ALA A 102 10.51 -7.60 1.36
N SER A 103 11.67 -8.20 1.07
CA SER A 103 12.88 -7.99 1.86
C SER A 103 13.41 -6.56 1.71
N ILE A 104 14.21 -6.11 2.68
CA ILE A 104 14.89 -4.81 2.62
C ILE A 104 15.70 -4.70 1.33
N ASP A 105 16.42 -5.76 0.95
CA ASP A 105 17.22 -5.78 -0.27
C ASP A 105 16.35 -5.63 -1.53
N THR A 106 15.22 -6.34 -1.61
CA THR A 106 14.29 -6.22 -2.73
C THR A 106 13.71 -4.81 -2.84
N ILE A 107 13.33 -4.21 -1.72
CA ILE A 107 12.82 -2.84 -1.67
C ILE A 107 13.91 -1.86 -2.11
N PHE A 108 15.11 -2.00 -1.55
CA PHE A 108 16.26 -1.14 -1.89
C PHE A 108 16.60 -1.19 -3.38
N GLU A 109 16.72 -2.40 -3.97
CA GLU A 109 17.00 -2.56 -5.39
C GLU A 109 15.95 -1.91 -6.30
N ARG A 110 14.68 -1.96 -5.91
CA ARG A 110 13.59 -1.30 -6.65
C ARG A 110 13.64 0.22 -6.50
N LEU A 111 13.85 0.73 -5.28
CA LEU A 111 13.82 2.16 -4.99
C LEU A 111 15.04 2.92 -5.48
N LYS A 112 16.25 2.34 -5.44
CA LYS A 112 17.49 3.04 -5.86
C LYS A 112 17.43 3.55 -7.31
N ASN A 113 16.63 2.91 -8.15
CA ASN A 113 16.44 3.29 -9.55
C ASN A 113 15.26 4.27 -9.77
N GLU A 114 14.48 4.57 -8.72
CA GLU A 114 13.29 5.43 -8.79
C GLU A 114 13.53 6.85 -8.23
N THR A 115 14.78 7.27 -8.08
CA THR A 115 15.14 8.59 -7.48
C THR A 115 14.49 9.78 -8.19
N SER A 116 14.31 9.69 -9.52
CA SER A 116 13.64 10.74 -10.30
C SER A 116 12.11 10.81 -10.09
N GLN A 117 11.51 9.73 -9.61
CA GLN A 117 10.05 9.62 -9.44
C GLN A 117 9.61 9.73 -7.97
N ARG A 118 10.56 9.67 -7.03
CA ARG A 118 10.28 9.69 -5.58
C ARG A 118 11.12 10.73 -4.85
N PRO A 119 10.58 11.91 -4.56
CA PRO A 119 11.31 12.98 -3.87
C PRO A 119 11.94 12.53 -2.54
N LEU A 120 11.28 11.66 -1.79
CA LEU A 120 11.78 11.12 -0.52
C LEU A 120 13.08 10.30 -0.73
N VAL A 121 13.13 9.46 -1.75
CA VAL A 121 14.32 8.65 -2.06
C VAL A 121 15.47 9.55 -2.49
N ALA A 122 15.19 10.58 -3.28
CA ALA A 122 16.19 11.58 -3.67
C ALA A 122 16.74 12.37 -2.46
N ALA A 123 15.89 12.72 -1.51
CA ALA A 123 16.28 13.47 -0.31
C ALA A 123 17.14 12.64 0.67
N ILE A 124 16.90 11.34 0.78
CA ILE A 124 17.63 10.45 1.71
C ILE A 124 19.02 10.13 1.16
N GLY A 125 19.17 10.01 -0.15
CA GLY A 125 20.39 9.54 -0.81
C GLY A 125 20.55 8.03 -0.74
N THR A 126 21.19 7.46 -1.78
CA THR A 126 21.31 6.00 -1.94
C THR A 126 22.09 5.33 -0.80
N GLU A 127 23.10 5.99 -0.26
CA GLU A 127 23.94 5.50 0.83
C GLU A 127 23.19 5.28 2.15
N ASN A 128 22.19 6.11 2.44
CA ASN A 128 21.39 6.03 3.67
C ASN A 128 20.05 5.30 3.45
N LEU A 129 19.71 5.01 2.21
CA LEU A 129 18.38 4.47 1.84
C LEU A 129 18.10 3.12 2.48
N LYS A 130 19.07 2.23 2.52
CA LYS A 130 18.90 0.88 3.07
C LYS A 130 18.62 0.90 4.57
N GLU A 131 19.35 1.73 5.32
CA GLU A 131 19.12 1.93 6.76
C GLU A 131 17.75 2.57 7.03
N TYR A 132 17.39 3.58 6.23
CA TYR A 132 16.06 4.19 6.31
C TYR A 132 14.94 3.16 6.08
N ILE A 133 15.06 2.31 5.04
CA ILE A 133 14.09 1.25 4.76
C ILE A 133 13.99 0.30 5.95
N ALA A 134 15.12 -0.16 6.48
CA ALA A 134 15.17 -1.11 7.59
C ALA A 134 14.45 -0.55 8.83
N LYS A 135 14.76 0.68 9.22
CA LYS A 135 14.13 1.35 10.37
C LYS A 135 12.62 1.54 10.15
N HIS A 136 12.25 2.08 9.02
CA HIS A 136 10.86 2.40 8.69
C HIS A 136 9.99 1.13 8.54
N LEU A 137 10.56 0.07 7.95
CA LEU A 137 9.89 -1.22 7.86
C LEU A 137 9.73 -1.87 9.23
N PHE A 138 10.74 -1.78 10.11
CA PHE A 138 10.67 -2.27 11.47
C PHE A 138 9.50 -1.63 12.26
N GLU A 139 9.31 -0.33 12.11
CA GLU A 139 8.21 0.40 12.75
C GLU A 139 6.82 0.00 12.21
N ARG A 140 6.74 -0.37 10.92
CA ARG A 140 5.47 -0.67 10.23
C ARG A 140 5.12 -2.15 10.18
N ALA A 141 6.10 -3.04 10.25
CA ALA A 141 5.91 -4.49 10.16
C ALA A 141 4.87 -5.04 11.13
N PRO A 142 4.79 -4.60 12.41
CA PRO A 142 3.75 -5.08 13.33
C PRO A 142 2.31 -4.85 12.83
N TYR A 143 2.08 -3.79 12.06
CA TYR A 143 0.77 -3.53 11.45
C TYR A 143 0.53 -4.41 10.23
N TYR A 144 1.53 -4.55 9.35
CA TYR A 144 1.41 -5.38 8.15
C TYR A 144 1.22 -6.86 8.48
N GLU A 145 1.86 -7.34 9.55
CA GLU A 145 1.78 -8.74 9.98
C GLU A 145 0.40 -9.13 10.56
N ARG A 146 -0.47 -8.16 10.79
CA ARG A 146 -1.89 -8.38 11.11
C ARG A 146 -2.74 -8.71 9.89
N ALA A 147 -2.19 -8.69 8.68
CA ALA A 147 -2.92 -9.07 7.48
C ALA A 147 -3.40 -10.53 7.56
N TYR A 148 -4.54 -10.82 6.95
CA TYR A 148 -5.11 -12.16 6.91
C TYR A 148 -4.19 -13.18 6.23
N HIS A 149 -3.49 -12.74 5.17
CA HIS A 149 -2.47 -13.52 4.46
C HIS A 149 -1.20 -12.71 4.27
N THR A 150 -0.05 -13.40 4.32
CA THR A 150 1.25 -12.82 3.95
C THR A 150 1.79 -13.52 2.70
N ILE A 151 2.13 -12.73 1.69
CA ILE A 151 2.71 -13.18 0.42
C ILE A 151 4.16 -12.69 0.33
N LEU A 152 5.10 -13.61 0.26
CA LEU A 152 6.50 -13.27 0.01
C LEU A 152 6.69 -12.94 -1.47
N VAL A 153 7.12 -11.72 -1.78
CA VAL A 153 7.24 -11.25 -3.17
C VAL A 153 8.67 -11.26 -3.71
N ASN A 154 9.65 -11.70 -2.89
CA ASN A 154 11.04 -11.78 -3.32
C ASN A 154 11.21 -12.83 -4.43
N ASN A 155 11.94 -12.48 -5.48
CA ASN A 155 12.25 -13.37 -6.61
C ASN A 155 11.02 -13.97 -7.33
N LYS A 156 9.84 -13.36 -7.17
CA LYS A 156 8.62 -13.73 -7.90
C LYS A 156 8.27 -12.68 -8.94
N ASN A 157 7.81 -13.13 -10.09
CA ASN A 157 7.17 -12.26 -11.07
C ASN A 157 5.72 -11.97 -10.70
N LEU A 158 5.11 -11.03 -11.41
CA LEU A 158 3.75 -10.56 -11.14
C LEU A 158 2.72 -11.69 -11.21
N ALA A 159 2.81 -12.56 -12.23
CA ALA A 159 1.87 -13.66 -12.41
C ALA A 159 1.93 -14.65 -11.24
N GLN A 160 3.12 -15.04 -10.81
CA GLN A 160 3.31 -15.95 -9.66
C GLN A 160 2.71 -15.38 -8.37
N ILE A 161 2.82 -14.06 -8.13
CA ILE A 161 2.24 -13.41 -6.95
C ILE A 161 0.70 -13.43 -7.04
N VAL A 162 0.15 -13.10 -8.21
CA VAL A 162 -1.31 -13.10 -8.42
C VAL A 162 -1.89 -14.52 -8.29
N ASP A 163 -1.23 -15.52 -8.87
CA ASP A 163 -1.66 -16.92 -8.78
C ASP A 163 -1.70 -17.39 -7.31
N GLU A 164 -0.67 -17.03 -6.52
CA GLU A 164 -0.62 -17.38 -5.10
C GLU A 164 -1.77 -16.74 -4.31
N ILE A 165 -2.07 -15.46 -4.58
CA ILE A 165 -3.20 -14.77 -3.95
C ILE A 165 -4.54 -15.42 -4.34
N LEU A 166 -4.70 -15.81 -5.62
CA LEU A 166 -5.91 -16.46 -6.11
C LEU A 166 -6.18 -17.80 -5.42
N LEU A 167 -5.14 -18.52 -5.00
CA LEU A 167 -5.26 -19.81 -4.29
C LEU A 167 -5.66 -19.63 -2.81
N LEU A 168 -5.41 -18.47 -2.21
CA LEU A 168 -5.61 -18.20 -0.77
C LEU A 168 -6.91 -17.47 -0.44
N ARG A 169 -7.63 -16.99 -1.43
CA ARG A 169 -8.84 -16.17 -1.24
C ARG A 169 -10.09 -17.00 -0.90
#